data_639c1a8eb4264c631bb85d9f23035259
#
_entry.id   639c1a8eb4264c631bb85d9f23035259
#
_cell.length_a   1.000
_cell.length_b   1.000
_cell.length_c   1.000
_cell.angle_alpha   90.00
_cell.angle_beta   90.00
_cell.angle_gamma   90.00
#
_symmetry.space_group_name_H-M   'P 1'
#
loop_
_entity.id
_entity.type
_entity.pdbx_description
1 polymer ?
#
loop_
_entity_poly.entity_id
_entity_poly.type
_entity_poly.pdbx_seq_one_letter_code
_entity_poly.pdbx_strand_id
1 'polypeptide(L)'
;PKSDSRHRLPFDQGDLRRIFQSPLFTERKSLGRGVRDAGRWIPLLALYQGCRVEELAQLLVSDIQCIDDVWCLVIDDMPGEQGAAKRLKNTASRRRLPIHPQVIEAGFLRYVERIREQGAERLFSDLQPDRFGKWSAGFSKAFMRFLRKELGITDKRKVFHSFRHTYRDACREAGLDEEIADALMGHSNPQKMGRRYGGSFSVQRLYQAVERISYPDLEVPILEGG
;
A
#
# COMPACT_ATOMS: atom_id res chain seq x y z
N PRO A 1 17.44 -22.63 20.25
CA PRO A 1 16.17 -21.92 20.36
C PRO A 1 15.74 -21.52 18.97
N LYS A 2 14.64 -22.09 18.43
CA LYS A 2 14.03 -21.62 17.20
C LYS A 2 13.57 -20.19 17.48
N SER A 3 14.23 -19.20 16.90
CA SER A 3 13.80 -17.80 17.02
C SER A 3 12.34 -17.70 16.60
N ASP A 4 11.54 -17.03 17.43
CA ASP A 4 10.11 -16.83 17.19
C ASP A 4 9.90 -15.89 15.97
N SER A 5 10.20 -16.43 14.78
CA SER A 5 10.08 -15.74 13.50
C SER A 5 8.61 -15.48 13.10
N ARG A 6 7.66 -15.88 13.93
CA ARG A 6 6.22 -15.76 13.64
C ARG A 6 5.68 -14.37 13.94
N HIS A 7 6.31 -13.61 14.86
CA HIS A 7 5.84 -12.27 15.21
C HIS A 7 6.52 -11.25 14.31
N ARG A 8 5.77 -10.68 13.35
CA ARG A 8 6.27 -9.59 12.50
C ARG A 8 6.36 -8.30 13.29
N LEU A 9 7.44 -7.55 13.07
CA LEU A 9 7.64 -6.24 13.68
C LEU A 9 7.29 -5.12 12.71
N PRO A 10 6.82 -3.97 13.20
CA PRO A 10 6.73 -2.76 12.39
C PRO A 10 8.13 -2.29 11.96
N PHE A 11 8.19 -1.47 10.93
CA PHE A 11 9.38 -0.66 10.66
C PHE A 11 9.42 0.50 11.66
N ASP A 12 10.58 0.70 12.29
CA ASP A 12 10.83 1.88 13.11
C ASP A 12 11.21 3.10 12.25
N GLN A 13 11.34 4.27 12.88
CA GLN A 13 11.71 5.52 12.20
C GLN A 13 13.03 5.39 11.44
N GLY A 14 14.04 4.73 12.02
CA GLY A 14 15.32 4.53 11.37
C GLY A 14 15.22 3.66 10.12
N ASP A 15 14.36 2.63 10.14
CA ASP A 15 14.06 1.81 8.97
C ASP A 15 13.36 2.62 7.89
N LEU A 16 12.34 3.40 8.25
CA LEU A 16 11.60 4.23 7.31
C LEU A 16 12.49 5.25 6.63
N ARG A 17 13.36 5.94 7.39
CA ARG A 17 14.37 6.87 6.82
C ARG A 17 15.28 6.14 5.83
N ARG A 18 15.85 4.99 6.22
CA ARG A 18 16.71 4.20 5.32
C ARG A 18 15.99 3.77 4.06
N ILE A 19 14.69 3.44 4.13
CA ILE A 19 13.89 3.04 2.97
C ILE A 19 13.66 4.25 2.07
N PHE A 20 13.02 5.32 2.59
CA PHE A 20 12.52 6.44 1.77
C PHE A 20 13.58 7.47 1.38
N GLN A 21 14.72 7.51 2.07
CA GLN A 21 15.89 8.33 1.69
C GLN A 21 16.92 7.55 0.86
N SER A 22 16.65 6.30 0.50
CA SER A 22 17.54 5.49 -0.33
C SER A 22 17.57 5.97 -1.78
N PRO A 23 18.61 5.61 -2.56
CA PRO A 23 18.68 5.90 -3.98
C PRO A 23 17.50 5.38 -4.82
N LEU A 24 16.76 4.39 -4.32
CA LEU A 24 15.51 3.93 -4.92
C LEU A 24 14.51 5.09 -5.07
N PHE A 25 14.40 5.93 -4.05
CA PHE A 25 13.45 7.04 -4.01
C PHE A 25 14.08 8.36 -4.49
N THR A 26 15.31 8.67 -4.08
CA THR A 26 15.96 9.96 -4.36
C THR A 26 16.57 10.03 -5.77
N GLU A 27 17.06 8.91 -6.31
CA GLU A 27 17.71 8.83 -7.63
C GLU A 27 16.86 8.04 -8.64
N ARG A 28 15.62 7.68 -8.31
CA ARG A 28 14.71 6.88 -9.15
C ARG A 28 15.32 5.55 -9.62
N LYS A 29 16.20 4.94 -8.82
CA LYS A 29 16.76 3.62 -9.11
C LYS A 29 15.65 2.55 -9.13
N SER A 30 15.88 1.49 -9.87
CA SER A 30 14.99 0.34 -9.95
C SER A 30 15.39 -0.72 -8.93
N LEU A 31 14.42 -1.43 -8.34
CA LEU A 31 14.69 -2.62 -7.52
C LEU A 31 15.22 -3.82 -8.35
N GLY A 32 15.20 -3.70 -9.68
CA GLY A 32 15.65 -4.71 -10.62
C GLY A 32 14.76 -4.80 -11.86
N ARG A 33 15.07 -5.76 -12.75
CA ARG A 33 14.30 -5.95 -13.98
C ARG A 33 12.82 -6.21 -13.66
N GLY A 34 11.91 -5.41 -14.24
CA GLY A 34 10.47 -5.54 -14.03
C GLY A 34 9.95 -5.05 -12.68
N VAL A 35 10.73 -4.22 -11.96
CA VAL A 35 10.29 -3.59 -10.69
C VAL A 35 10.83 -2.15 -10.65
N ARG A 36 10.31 -1.29 -11.52
CA ARG A 36 10.69 0.13 -11.62
C ARG A 36 9.76 1.02 -10.80
N ASP A 37 8.61 1.37 -11.36
CA ASP A 37 7.63 2.24 -10.71
C ASP A 37 6.98 1.54 -9.51
N ALA A 38 6.68 0.25 -9.62
CA ALA A 38 6.21 -0.56 -8.50
C ALA A 38 7.17 -0.53 -7.30
N GLY A 39 8.48 -0.45 -7.55
CA GLY A 39 9.51 -0.39 -6.50
C GLY A 39 9.35 0.81 -5.58
N ARG A 40 8.87 1.94 -6.07
CA ARG A 40 8.71 3.20 -5.33
C ARG A 40 7.28 3.36 -4.80
N TRP A 41 6.28 3.15 -5.66
CA TRP A 41 4.89 3.42 -5.30
C TRP A 41 4.33 2.40 -4.31
N ILE A 42 4.62 1.10 -4.48
CA ILE A 42 4.05 0.07 -3.59
C ILE A 42 4.48 0.25 -2.13
N PRO A 43 5.76 0.54 -1.77
CA PRO A 43 6.13 0.82 -0.39
C PRO A 43 5.46 2.08 0.18
N LEU A 44 5.37 3.16 -0.62
CA LEU A 44 4.73 4.40 -0.20
C LEU A 44 3.23 4.19 0.07
N LEU A 45 2.53 3.54 -0.85
CA LEU A 45 1.13 3.17 -0.67
C LEU A 45 0.94 2.22 0.52
N ALA A 46 1.84 1.26 0.74
CA ALA A 46 1.75 0.37 1.88
C ALA A 46 1.89 1.10 3.21
N LEU A 47 2.78 2.11 3.28
CA LEU A 47 3.00 2.94 4.47
C LEU A 47 1.77 3.78 4.80
N TYR A 48 1.21 4.49 3.81
CA TYR A 48 0.14 5.47 4.03
C TYR A 48 -1.28 4.91 3.88
N GLN A 49 -1.45 3.71 3.33
CA GLN A 49 -2.75 3.08 3.06
C GLN A 49 -2.95 1.75 3.79
N GLY A 50 -1.91 1.21 4.40
CA GLY A 50 -1.98 -0.06 5.15
C GLY A 50 -2.42 -1.28 4.33
N CYS A 51 -2.37 -1.22 3.00
CA CYS A 51 -2.78 -2.29 2.10
C CYS A 51 -1.86 -3.51 2.15
N ARG A 52 -2.38 -4.67 1.74
CA ARG A 52 -1.55 -5.85 1.50
C ARG A 52 -0.80 -5.71 0.19
N VAL A 53 0.41 -6.29 0.11
CA VAL A 53 1.25 -6.20 -1.10
C VAL A 53 0.54 -6.70 -2.36
N GLU A 54 -0.24 -7.77 -2.27
CA GLU A 54 -0.98 -8.30 -3.42
C GLU A 54 -2.13 -7.38 -3.84
N GLU A 55 -2.81 -6.74 -2.88
CA GLU A 55 -3.84 -5.74 -3.18
C GLU A 55 -3.25 -4.60 -4.00
N LEU A 56 -2.06 -4.12 -3.63
CA LEU A 56 -1.37 -3.05 -4.36
C LEU A 56 -0.81 -3.52 -5.71
N ALA A 57 -0.15 -4.67 -5.74
CA ALA A 57 0.52 -5.16 -6.95
C ALA A 57 -0.42 -5.44 -8.12
N GLN A 58 -1.69 -5.70 -7.85
CA GLN A 58 -2.70 -6.00 -8.88
C GLN A 58 -3.64 -4.83 -9.19
N LEU A 59 -3.41 -3.62 -8.64
CA LEU A 59 -4.23 -2.45 -8.91
C LEU A 59 -4.33 -2.16 -10.41
N LEU A 60 -5.52 -1.79 -10.82
CA LEU A 60 -5.81 -1.27 -12.15
C LEU A 60 -5.85 0.26 -12.11
N VAL A 61 -5.68 0.88 -13.26
CA VAL A 61 -5.85 2.33 -13.39
C VAL A 61 -7.28 2.75 -13.04
N SER A 62 -8.28 1.93 -13.39
CA SER A 62 -9.68 2.13 -13.05
C SER A 62 -10.01 2.00 -11.55
N ASP A 63 -9.11 1.41 -10.76
CA ASP A 63 -9.27 1.34 -9.30
C ASP A 63 -8.97 2.67 -8.60
N ILE A 64 -8.45 3.66 -9.31
CA ILE A 64 -8.19 5.00 -8.79
C ILE A 64 -9.36 5.89 -9.21
N GLN A 65 -10.23 6.20 -8.24
CA GLN A 65 -11.50 6.87 -8.49
C GLN A 65 -11.67 8.09 -7.58
N CYS A 66 -12.27 9.16 -8.13
CA CYS A 66 -12.76 10.27 -7.33
C CYS A 66 -14.20 9.95 -6.89
N ILE A 67 -14.45 9.83 -5.60
CA ILE A 67 -15.74 9.48 -5.02
C ILE A 67 -16.10 10.55 -3.98
N ASP A 68 -17.21 11.25 -4.18
CA ASP A 68 -17.62 12.35 -3.32
C ASP A 68 -16.48 13.37 -3.10
N ASP A 69 -15.82 13.79 -4.18
CA ASP A 69 -14.68 14.73 -4.21
C ASP A 69 -13.42 14.25 -3.49
N VAL A 70 -13.34 12.95 -3.14
CA VAL A 70 -12.17 12.34 -2.51
C VAL A 70 -11.55 11.30 -3.43
N TRP A 71 -10.25 11.41 -3.71
CA TRP A 71 -9.53 10.36 -4.43
C TRP A 71 -9.36 9.10 -3.59
N CYS A 72 -9.74 7.96 -4.14
CA CYS A 72 -9.77 6.67 -3.46
C CYS A 72 -9.06 5.58 -4.25
N LEU A 73 -8.46 4.63 -3.52
CA LEU A 73 -8.17 3.29 -4.03
C LEU A 73 -9.41 2.42 -3.83
N VAL A 74 -9.93 1.83 -4.89
CA VAL A 74 -11.00 0.83 -4.82
C VAL A 74 -10.36 -0.55 -4.76
N ILE A 75 -10.43 -1.18 -3.60
CA ILE A 75 -9.89 -2.53 -3.40
C ILE A 75 -11.04 -3.52 -3.55
N ASP A 76 -11.06 -4.22 -4.66
CA ASP A 76 -12.04 -5.25 -4.97
C ASP A 76 -11.44 -6.37 -5.84
N ASP A 77 -12.24 -7.32 -6.26
CA ASP A 77 -11.90 -8.43 -7.14
C ASP A 77 -12.71 -8.40 -8.45
N MET A 78 -13.27 -7.23 -8.79
CA MET A 78 -13.92 -7.03 -10.08
C MET A 78 -12.87 -7.03 -11.19
N PRO A 79 -13.12 -7.73 -12.31
CA PRO A 79 -12.20 -7.72 -13.44
C PRO A 79 -12.12 -6.31 -14.04
N GLY A 80 -10.99 -6.00 -14.66
CA GLY A 80 -10.83 -4.78 -15.43
C GLY A 80 -11.61 -4.81 -16.74
N GLU A 81 -11.75 -3.67 -17.38
CA GLU A 81 -12.47 -3.51 -18.66
C GLU A 81 -11.86 -4.34 -19.80
N GLN A 82 -10.54 -4.53 -19.80
CA GLN A 82 -9.81 -5.37 -20.75
C GLN A 82 -9.63 -6.81 -20.26
N GLY A 83 -10.32 -7.18 -19.16
CA GLY A 83 -10.32 -8.54 -18.63
C GLY A 83 -9.21 -8.85 -17.63
N ALA A 84 -8.47 -7.87 -17.15
CA ALA A 84 -7.45 -8.10 -16.13
C ALA A 84 -8.09 -8.63 -14.84
N ALA A 85 -7.75 -9.87 -14.48
CA ALA A 85 -8.28 -10.52 -13.27
C ALA A 85 -7.59 -10.03 -12.00
N LYS A 86 -8.37 -9.83 -10.95
CA LYS A 86 -7.91 -9.54 -9.59
C LYS A 86 -8.37 -10.64 -8.63
N ARG A 87 -7.66 -10.77 -7.50
CA ARG A 87 -8.03 -11.72 -6.44
C ARG A 87 -7.88 -11.09 -5.07
N LEU A 88 -8.88 -11.24 -4.23
CA LEU A 88 -8.82 -10.86 -2.83
C LEU A 88 -8.69 -12.10 -1.93
N LYS A 89 -8.08 -11.89 -0.77
CA LYS A 89 -7.97 -12.95 0.25
C LYS A 89 -9.34 -13.39 0.76
N ASN A 90 -10.28 -12.44 0.89
CA ASN A 90 -11.68 -12.65 1.29
C ASN A 90 -12.51 -11.43 0.85
N THR A 91 -13.83 -11.59 0.80
CA THR A 91 -14.77 -10.52 0.42
C THR A 91 -14.77 -9.34 1.39
N ALA A 92 -14.43 -9.55 2.66
CA ALA A 92 -14.30 -8.48 3.65
C ALA A 92 -13.12 -7.53 3.37
N SER A 93 -12.23 -7.87 2.43
CA SER A 93 -11.17 -6.99 1.96
C SER A 93 -11.66 -5.91 1.01
N ARG A 94 -12.87 -6.03 0.43
CA ARG A 94 -13.47 -5.02 -0.46
C ARG A 94 -13.71 -3.73 0.31
N ARG A 95 -13.16 -2.63 -0.18
CA ARG A 95 -13.29 -1.31 0.45
C ARG A 95 -12.91 -0.18 -0.49
N ARG A 96 -13.43 1.01 -0.20
CA ARG A 96 -12.98 2.28 -0.77
C ARG A 96 -12.05 2.92 0.24
N LEU A 97 -10.85 3.22 -0.17
CA LEU A 97 -9.78 3.68 0.72
C LEU A 97 -9.31 5.05 0.24
N PRO A 98 -9.65 6.15 0.97
CA PRO A 98 -9.18 7.48 0.61
C PRO A 98 -7.67 7.54 0.51
N ILE A 99 -7.16 8.19 -0.53
CA ILE A 99 -5.71 8.34 -0.74
C ILE A 99 -5.19 9.42 0.19
N HIS A 100 -4.14 9.08 0.94
CA HIS A 100 -3.52 10.01 1.87
C HIS A 100 -2.92 11.23 1.14
N PRO A 101 -3.04 12.48 1.70
CA PRO A 101 -2.50 13.69 1.07
C PRO A 101 -1.02 13.58 0.69
N GLN A 102 -0.17 13.02 1.55
CA GLN A 102 1.26 12.83 1.26
C GLN A 102 1.54 11.95 0.03
N VAL A 103 0.67 10.99 -0.26
CA VAL A 103 0.75 10.16 -1.47
C VAL A 103 0.39 10.99 -2.70
N ILE A 104 -0.62 11.87 -2.60
CA ILE A 104 -1.01 12.79 -3.67
C ILE A 104 0.10 13.82 -3.91
N GLU A 105 0.66 14.42 -2.87
CA GLU A 105 1.78 15.37 -2.92
C GLU A 105 3.03 14.76 -3.55
N ALA A 106 3.31 13.48 -3.29
CA ALA A 106 4.39 12.74 -3.93
C ALA A 106 4.19 12.56 -5.46
N GLY A 107 3.01 12.95 -6.00
CA GLY A 107 2.70 12.93 -7.42
C GLY A 107 1.94 11.69 -7.89
N PHE A 108 1.29 10.95 -6.99
CA PHE A 108 0.62 9.70 -7.34
C PHE A 108 -0.44 9.85 -8.43
N LEU A 109 -1.26 10.91 -8.38
CA LEU A 109 -2.29 11.12 -9.40
C LEU A 109 -1.68 11.42 -10.78
N ARG A 110 -0.55 12.14 -10.85
CA ARG A 110 0.19 12.34 -12.10
C ARG A 110 0.75 11.02 -12.65
N TYR A 111 1.25 10.17 -11.75
CA TYR A 111 1.66 8.82 -12.13
C TYR A 111 0.52 8.02 -12.74
N VAL A 112 -0.66 8.02 -12.09
CA VAL A 112 -1.87 7.33 -12.57
C VAL A 112 -2.26 7.83 -13.96
N GLU A 113 -2.27 9.16 -14.17
CA GLU A 113 -2.63 9.74 -15.44
C GLU A 113 -1.64 9.35 -16.56
N ARG A 114 -0.35 9.41 -16.27
CA ARG A 114 0.69 8.94 -17.20
C ARG A 114 0.50 7.48 -17.62
N ILE A 115 0.15 6.61 -16.68
CA ILE A 115 -0.11 5.19 -16.98
C ILE A 115 -1.40 5.02 -17.79
N ARG A 116 -2.42 5.86 -17.53
CA ARG A 116 -3.67 5.90 -18.31
C ARG A 116 -3.43 6.31 -19.76
N GLU A 117 -2.65 7.37 -19.97
CA GLU A 117 -2.28 7.86 -21.31
C GLU A 117 -1.48 6.82 -22.11
N GLN A 118 -0.74 5.94 -21.44
CA GLN A 118 -0.05 4.81 -22.06
C GLN A 118 -0.99 3.65 -22.46
N GLY A 119 -2.28 3.75 -22.13
CA GLY A 119 -3.27 2.71 -22.41
C GLY A 119 -3.11 1.43 -21.59
N ALA A 120 -2.33 1.49 -20.50
CA ALA A 120 -2.13 0.32 -19.66
C ALA A 120 -3.33 0.11 -18.72
N GLU A 121 -3.88 -1.09 -18.69
CA GLU A 121 -4.97 -1.45 -17.78
C GLU A 121 -4.46 -1.56 -16.32
N ARG A 122 -3.24 -2.11 -16.13
CA ARG A 122 -2.64 -2.27 -14.81
C ARG A 122 -1.83 -1.06 -14.41
N LEU A 123 -2.05 -0.61 -13.18
CA LEU A 123 -1.31 0.54 -12.63
C LEU A 123 0.22 0.27 -12.58
N PHE A 124 0.61 -0.95 -12.22
CA PHE A 124 2.02 -1.37 -12.20
C PHE A 124 2.30 -2.31 -13.37
N SER A 125 2.32 -1.77 -14.58
CA SER A 125 2.53 -2.51 -15.83
C SER A 125 3.92 -3.15 -15.95
N ASP A 126 4.86 -2.76 -15.10
CA ASP A 126 6.19 -3.35 -15.00
C ASP A 126 6.22 -4.67 -14.19
N LEU A 127 5.15 -5.02 -13.48
CA LEU A 127 5.03 -6.29 -12.78
C LEU A 127 4.51 -7.40 -13.71
N GLN A 128 4.93 -8.62 -13.39
CA GLN A 128 4.42 -9.83 -14.04
C GLN A 128 3.98 -10.84 -12.96
N PRO A 129 2.88 -11.56 -13.19
CA PRO A 129 2.45 -12.59 -12.26
C PRO A 129 3.41 -13.78 -12.28
N ASP A 130 3.52 -14.47 -11.16
CA ASP A 130 4.22 -15.76 -11.14
C ASP A 130 3.34 -16.88 -11.74
N ARG A 131 3.88 -18.10 -11.78
CA ARG A 131 3.18 -19.30 -12.30
C ARG A 131 1.85 -19.61 -11.57
N PHE A 132 1.61 -19.03 -10.41
CA PHE A 132 0.38 -19.17 -9.63
C PHE A 132 -0.56 -17.95 -9.78
N GLY A 133 -0.23 -17.02 -10.67
CA GLY A 133 -0.99 -15.79 -10.91
C GLY A 133 -0.80 -14.73 -9.84
N LYS A 134 0.28 -14.79 -9.03
CA LYS A 134 0.55 -13.84 -7.95
C LYS A 134 1.41 -12.68 -8.45
N TRP A 135 0.84 -11.49 -8.48
CA TRP A 135 1.48 -10.26 -9.00
C TRP A 135 2.58 -9.72 -8.09
N SER A 136 2.44 -9.89 -6.78
CA SER A 136 3.45 -9.39 -5.82
C SER A 136 4.71 -10.25 -5.72
N ALA A 137 4.80 -11.41 -6.37
CA ALA A 137 5.87 -12.37 -6.13
C ALA A 137 7.25 -11.85 -6.51
N GLY A 138 7.39 -11.29 -7.73
CA GLY A 138 8.63 -10.69 -8.22
C GLY A 138 9.04 -9.48 -7.39
N PHE A 139 8.09 -8.58 -7.15
CA PHE A 139 8.28 -7.42 -6.30
C PHE A 139 8.75 -7.81 -4.89
N SER A 140 8.07 -8.75 -4.24
CA SER A 140 8.41 -9.17 -2.87
C SER A 140 9.84 -9.69 -2.75
N LYS A 141 10.31 -10.48 -3.72
CA LYS A 141 11.69 -10.97 -3.77
C LYS A 141 12.68 -9.82 -3.92
N ALA A 142 12.42 -8.89 -4.85
CA ALA A 142 13.27 -7.73 -5.09
C ALA A 142 13.34 -6.82 -3.87
N PHE A 143 12.20 -6.51 -3.25
CA PHE A 143 12.12 -5.67 -2.07
C PHE A 143 12.83 -6.31 -0.85
N MET A 144 12.67 -7.62 -0.63
CA MET A 144 13.38 -8.31 0.44
C MET A 144 14.88 -8.30 0.24
N ARG A 145 15.37 -8.45 -1.01
CA ARG A 145 16.80 -8.32 -1.32
C ARG A 145 17.29 -6.90 -1.03
N PHE A 146 16.55 -5.88 -1.42
CA PHE A 146 16.83 -4.48 -1.14
C PHE A 146 16.95 -4.21 0.36
N LEU A 147 15.96 -4.62 1.17
CA LEU A 147 16.02 -4.46 2.63
C LEU A 147 17.31 -5.09 3.22
N ARG A 148 17.66 -6.30 2.78
CA ARG A 148 18.78 -7.07 3.36
C ARG A 148 20.14 -6.64 2.86
N LYS A 149 20.27 -6.41 1.55
CA LYS A 149 21.56 -6.23 0.88
C LYS A 149 21.95 -4.76 0.73
N GLU A 150 20.98 -3.89 0.49
CA GLU A 150 21.24 -2.47 0.21
C GLU A 150 21.02 -1.60 1.45
N LEU A 151 19.98 -1.88 2.25
CA LEU A 151 19.67 -1.09 3.43
C LEU A 151 20.21 -1.66 4.75
N GLY A 152 20.72 -2.89 4.76
CA GLY A 152 21.22 -3.52 5.98
C GLY A 152 20.14 -3.81 7.05
N ILE A 153 18.86 -3.82 6.67
CA ILE A 153 17.77 -4.18 7.58
C ILE A 153 17.71 -5.71 7.66
N THR A 154 18.48 -6.32 8.56
CA THR A 154 18.72 -7.77 8.60
C THR A 154 17.74 -8.55 9.48
N ASP A 155 16.96 -7.89 10.36
CA ASP A 155 15.98 -8.57 11.21
C ASP A 155 14.93 -9.30 10.36
N LYS A 156 14.90 -10.63 10.45
CA LYS A 156 14.00 -11.49 9.67
C LYS A 156 12.51 -11.26 9.97
N ARG A 157 12.18 -10.62 11.08
CA ARG A 157 10.81 -10.25 11.45
C ARG A 157 10.32 -9.02 10.67
N LYS A 158 11.25 -8.17 10.17
CA LYS A 158 10.95 -7.01 9.34
C LYS A 158 10.90 -7.43 7.86
N VAL A 159 9.72 -7.38 7.28
CA VAL A 159 9.40 -7.79 5.90
C VAL A 159 8.48 -6.76 5.27
N PHE A 160 8.07 -6.91 4.02
CA PHE A 160 7.14 -5.96 3.40
C PHE A 160 5.85 -5.76 4.24
N HIS A 161 5.31 -6.82 4.82
CA HIS A 161 4.11 -6.74 5.67
C HIS A 161 4.30 -5.86 6.92
N SER A 162 5.54 -5.54 7.29
CA SER A 162 5.87 -4.62 8.38
C SER A 162 5.29 -3.22 8.16
N PHE A 163 5.16 -2.74 6.92
CA PHE A 163 4.46 -1.49 6.62
C PHE A 163 3.05 -1.46 7.17
N ARG A 164 2.34 -2.59 7.08
CA ARG A 164 0.98 -2.67 7.57
C ARG A 164 0.91 -2.67 9.11
N HIS A 165 1.92 -3.20 9.80
CA HIS A 165 2.06 -3.05 11.26
C HIS A 165 2.38 -1.60 11.61
N THR A 166 3.34 -0.98 10.90
CA THR A 166 3.67 0.45 11.05
C THR A 166 2.43 1.34 10.85
N TYR A 167 1.62 1.08 9.81
CA TYR A 167 0.37 1.79 9.58
C TYR A 167 -0.62 1.61 10.74
N ARG A 168 -0.76 0.40 11.29
CA ARG A 168 -1.63 0.15 12.44
C ARG A 168 -1.19 0.93 13.67
N ASP A 169 0.13 1.02 13.90
CA ASP A 169 0.67 1.80 15.01
C ASP A 169 0.44 3.29 14.78
N ALA A 170 0.63 3.80 13.55
CA ALA A 170 0.31 5.18 13.20
C ALA A 170 -1.20 5.50 13.37
N CYS A 171 -2.10 4.57 13.07
CA CYS A 171 -3.53 4.74 13.38
C CYS A 171 -3.79 4.93 14.89
N ARG A 172 -3.07 4.18 15.75
CA ARG A 172 -3.19 4.31 17.20
C ARG A 172 -2.64 5.64 17.70
N GLU A 173 -1.46 6.04 17.22
CA GLU A 173 -0.85 7.34 17.56
C GLU A 173 -1.73 8.52 17.11
N ALA A 174 -2.41 8.38 15.96
CA ALA A 174 -3.39 9.35 15.49
C ALA A 174 -4.72 9.32 16.29
N GLY A 175 -4.86 8.42 17.27
CA GLY A 175 -6.07 8.27 18.07
C GLY A 175 -7.29 7.86 17.25
N LEU A 176 -7.11 7.01 16.23
CA LEU A 176 -8.23 6.50 15.43
C LEU A 176 -8.97 5.39 16.19
N ASP A 177 -10.30 5.42 16.09
CA ASP A 177 -11.13 4.34 16.57
C ASP A 177 -10.72 3.02 15.89
N GLU A 178 -10.70 1.92 16.65
CA GLU A 178 -10.30 0.61 16.16
C GLU A 178 -11.16 0.15 14.97
N GLU A 179 -12.46 0.50 14.98
CA GLU A 179 -13.38 0.16 13.88
C GLU A 179 -13.02 0.89 12.58
N ILE A 180 -12.60 2.16 12.67
CA ILE A 180 -12.14 2.94 11.52
C ILE A 180 -10.83 2.36 11.00
N ALA A 181 -9.87 2.09 11.89
CA ALA A 181 -8.60 1.49 11.50
C ALA A 181 -8.78 0.10 10.85
N ASP A 182 -9.71 -0.73 11.37
CA ASP A 182 -10.05 -2.03 10.80
C ASP A 182 -10.73 -1.87 9.42
N ALA A 183 -11.61 -0.88 9.24
CA ALA A 183 -12.23 -0.58 7.95
C ALA A 183 -11.18 -0.16 6.91
N LEU A 184 -10.28 0.76 7.26
CA LEU A 184 -9.17 1.19 6.40
C LEU A 184 -8.27 0.01 6.01
N MET A 185 -7.96 -0.87 6.93
CA MET A 185 -7.09 -2.02 6.69
C MET A 185 -7.82 -3.22 6.04
N GLY A 186 -9.16 -3.24 5.96
CA GLY A 186 -9.91 -4.41 5.49
C GLY A 186 -9.72 -5.61 6.41
N HIS A 187 -9.83 -5.38 7.73
CA HIS A 187 -9.91 -6.45 8.72
C HIS A 187 -11.38 -6.80 8.98
N SER A 188 -11.71 -8.08 8.90
CA SER A 188 -12.97 -8.61 9.43
C SER A 188 -12.74 -9.01 10.89
N ASN A 189 -13.46 -8.42 11.82
CA ASN A 189 -13.51 -8.92 13.18
C ASN A 189 -14.81 -9.73 13.35
N PRO A 190 -14.75 -11.07 13.38
CA PRO A 190 -15.94 -11.91 13.52
C PRO A 190 -16.72 -11.65 14.81
N GLN A 191 -16.03 -11.24 15.89
CA GLN A 191 -16.64 -10.96 17.19
C GLN A 191 -17.42 -9.64 17.22
N LYS A 192 -17.20 -8.75 16.25
CA LYS A 192 -17.92 -7.47 16.09
C LYS A 192 -19.00 -7.51 15.00
N MET A 193 -19.25 -8.68 14.37
CA MET A 193 -20.26 -8.82 13.31
C MET A 193 -21.69 -8.49 13.74
N GLY A 194 -22.01 -8.58 15.03
CA GLY A 194 -23.33 -8.20 15.58
C GLY A 194 -23.63 -6.70 15.58
N ARG A 195 -22.62 -5.82 15.39
CA ARG A 195 -22.79 -4.36 15.32
C ARG A 195 -22.86 -3.80 13.91
N ARG A 196 -22.81 -4.64 12.89
CA ARG A 196 -22.87 -4.25 11.46
C ARG A 196 -24.27 -3.83 10.96
N TYR A 197 -25.20 -3.47 11.86
CA TYR A 197 -26.47 -2.85 11.47
C TYR A 197 -26.36 -1.37 11.06
N GLY A 198 -25.17 -0.76 11.12
CA GLY A 198 -24.87 0.54 10.50
C GLY A 198 -24.01 0.33 9.26
N GLY A 199 -24.34 0.95 8.12
CA GLY A 199 -23.64 0.82 6.84
C GLY A 199 -22.13 1.13 6.94
N SER A 200 -21.40 0.89 5.85
CA SER A 200 -19.98 1.24 5.73
C SER A 200 -19.75 2.72 6.04
N PHE A 201 -18.61 3.07 6.66
CA PHE A 201 -18.24 4.48 6.86
C PHE A 201 -18.26 5.24 5.54
N SER A 202 -18.74 6.49 5.56
CA SER A 202 -18.65 7.36 4.39
C SER A 202 -17.19 7.61 4.00
N VAL A 203 -16.96 7.89 2.72
CA VAL A 203 -15.62 8.19 2.20
C VAL A 203 -15.03 9.40 2.94
N GLN A 204 -15.84 10.46 3.21
CA GLN A 204 -15.41 11.64 3.93
C GLN A 204 -14.95 11.35 5.36
N ARG A 205 -15.69 10.47 6.07
CA ARG A 205 -15.30 10.09 7.44
C ARG A 205 -13.97 9.31 7.45
N LEU A 206 -13.78 8.43 6.47
CA LEU A 206 -12.51 7.70 6.31
C LEU A 206 -11.39 8.65 5.91
N TYR A 207 -11.66 9.65 5.06
CA TYR A 207 -10.68 10.65 4.65
C TYR A 207 -10.19 11.48 5.83
N GLN A 208 -11.11 12.02 6.66
CA GLN A 208 -10.77 12.72 7.90
C GLN A 208 -9.91 11.87 8.86
N ALA A 209 -10.09 10.57 8.86
CA ALA A 209 -9.25 9.67 9.63
C ALA A 209 -7.86 9.49 9.00
N VAL A 210 -7.81 9.32 7.68
CA VAL A 210 -6.56 9.14 6.92
C VAL A 210 -5.65 10.36 7.04
N GLU A 211 -6.19 11.60 6.95
CA GLU A 211 -5.43 12.85 7.08
C GLU A 211 -4.69 13.00 8.43
N ARG A 212 -5.17 12.34 9.47
CA ARG A 212 -4.56 12.39 10.82
C ARG A 212 -3.33 11.48 10.94
N ILE A 213 -3.17 10.53 10.03
CA ILE A 213 -2.04 9.59 10.04
C ILE A 213 -0.79 10.33 9.58
N SER A 214 0.25 10.30 10.38
CA SER A 214 1.50 10.95 10.07
C SER A 214 2.70 10.10 10.50
N TYR A 215 3.83 10.36 9.88
CA TYR A 215 5.11 9.78 10.24
C TYR A 215 6.08 10.94 10.51
N PRO A 216 6.21 11.36 11.78
CA PRO A 216 7.09 12.47 12.15
C PRO A 216 8.51 12.25 11.61
N ASP A 217 9.15 13.32 11.16
CA ASP A 217 10.52 13.32 10.63
C ASP A 217 10.74 12.41 9.40
N LEU A 218 9.70 11.97 8.73
CA LEU A 218 9.82 11.26 7.46
C LEU A 218 9.53 12.23 6.30
N GLU A 219 10.59 12.61 5.60
CA GLU A 219 10.46 13.31 4.33
C GLU A 219 10.15 12.33 3.22
N VAL A 220 8.99 12.51 2.59
CA VAL A 220 8.59 11.72 1.42
C VAL A 220 9.01 12.48 0.16
N PRO A 221 9.88 11.89 -0.67
CA PRO A 221 10.31 12.57 -1.90
C PRO A 221 9.16 12.64 -2.92
N ILE A 222 9.19 13.67 -3.76
CA ILE A 222 8.32 13.75 -4.93
C ILE A 222 8.76 12.69 -5.94
N LEU A 223 7.89 11.73 -6.21
CA LEU A 223 8.19 10.59 -7.08
C LEU A 223 7.82 10.85 -8.55
N GLU A 224 6.80 11.69 -8.77
CA GLU A 224 6.39 12.14 -10.10
C GLU A 224 6.26 13.67 -10.04
N GLY A 225 7.20 14.36 -10.66
CA GLY A 225 7.22 15.82 -10.78
C GLY A 225 6.64 16.26 -12.11
N GLY A 226 6.10 17.49 -12.16
CA GLY A 226 5.71 18.14 -13.42
C GLY A 226 6.91 18.39 -14.33
#